data_9ae8667016f5df5529a9c7e53b611b90
#
_entry.id   9ae8667016f5df5529a9c7e53b611b90
#
_cell.length_a   1.000
_cell.length_b   1.000
_cell.length_c   1.000
_cell.angle_alpha   90.00
_cell.angle_beta   90.00
_cell.angle_gamma   90.00
#
_symmetry.space_group_name_H-M   'P 1'
#
loop_
_entity.id
_entity.type
_entity.pdbx_description
1 polymer ?
#
loop_
_entity_poly.entity_id
_entity_poly.type
_entity_poly.pdbx_seq_one_letter_code
_entity_poly.pdbx_strand_id
1 'polypeptide(L)'
;FGESCAVGLRVEPGAEELLPLNLVGCSNDIELRRFLNSRRIPKNRAYVERILAPFGLRASDTKGIIDVTKGMSLNDPYCVVPAGEGPCFAEYNLFGNSFDTVLSVIAYTGRIPSNQVGSGIPSELSPSGSFPKTWRVVDDRRVLYKAAHDDGLGLEPVSEYLASQVAAAMGLPHVAYDLDVW
;
A
#
# COMPACT_ATOMS: atom_id res chain seq x y z
N PHE A 1 15.23 21.45 -9.58
CA PHE A 1 16.41 21.10 -10.37
C PHE A 1 16.50 19.59 -10.32
N GLY A 2 15.94 18.91 -11.35
CA GLY A 2 15.99 17.47 -11.43
C GLY A 2 17.25 17.06 -12.17
N GLU A 3 18.21 16.51 -11.46
CA GLU A 3 19.19 15.66 -12.09
C GLU A 3 18.42 14.45 -12.65
N SER A 4 18.41 14.31 -13.96
CA SER A 4 17.96 13.12 -14.63
C SER A 4 18.99 12.01 -14.36
N CYS A 5 18.89 11.35 -13.20
CA CYS A 5 19.60 10.11 -13.00
C CYS A 5 19.18 9.14 -14.10
N ALA A 6 20.10 8.70 -14.92
CA ALA A 6 19.88 7.62 -15.85
C ALA A 6 19.54 6.37 -15.02
N VAL A 7 18.28 5.98 -15.04
CA VAL A 7 17.79 4.80 -14.34
C VAL A 7 17.84 3.67 -15.35
N GLY A 8 18.80 2.75 -15.22
CA GLY A 8 18.86 1.54 -16.01
C GLY A 8 18.45 0.35 -15.18
N LEU A 9 17.59 -0.52 -15.70
CA LEU A 9 17.34 -1.83 -15.11
C LEU A 9 18.52 -2.74 -15.45
N ARG A 10 19.26 -3.16 -14.44
CA ARG A 10 20.26 -4.22 -14.53
C ARG A 10 19.77 -5.43 -13.74
N VAL A 11 19.68 -6.55 -14.39
CA VAL A 11 19.32 -7.83 -13.76
C VAL A 11 20.59 -8.56 -13.38
N GLU A 12 20.71 -9.02 -12.15
CA GLU A 12 21.81 -9.86 -11.72
C GLU A 12 21.70 -11.24 -12.40
N PRO A 13 22.83 -11.82 -12.86
CA PRO A 13 22.81 -13.12 -13.53
C PRO A 13 22.14 -14.21 -12.67
N GLY A 14 21.18 -14.92 -13.24
CA GLY A 14 20.40 -15.97 -12.56
C GLY A 14 19.20 -15.46 -11.75
N ALA A 15 18.92 -14.16 -11.76
CA ALA A 15 17.77 -13.57 -11.10
C ALA A 15 16.61 -13.25 -12.05
N GLU A 16 16.68 -13.63 -13.30
CA GLU A 16 15.70 -13.31 -14.34
C GLU A 16 14.30 -13.84 -13.98
N GLU A 17 14.23 -15.04 -13.41
CA GLU A 17 12.97 -15.69 -13.01
C GLU A 17 12.36 -15.08 -11.73
N LEU A 18 13.13 -14.29 -10.99
CA LEU A 18 12.69 -13.62 -9.76
C LEU A 18 12.11 -12.23 -10.02
N LEU A 19 12.17 -11.75 -11.26
CA LEU A 19 11.65 -10.44 -11.61
C LEU A 19 10.13 -10.38 -11.52
N PRO A 20 9.56 -9.22 -11.12
CA PRO A 20 8.15 -8.93 -11.35
C PRO A 20 7.80 -9.14 -12.83
N LEU A 21 6.64 -9.76 -13.10
CA LEU A 21 6.23 -10.11 -14.47
C LEU A 21 6.30 -8.95 -15.46
N ASN A 22 6.00 -7.74 -15.02
CA ASN A 22 6.06 -6.54 -15.84
C ASN A 22 7.49 -6.03 -16.11
N LEU A 23 8.50 -6.61 -15.46
CA LEU A 23 9.91 -6.30 -15.67
C LEU A 23 10.64 -7.40 -16.44
N VAL A 24 10.03 -8.55 -16.67
CA VAL A 24 10.63 -9.65 -17.44
C VAL A 24 10.82 -9.20 -18.89
N GLY A 25 12.06 -9.31 -19.39
CA GLY A 25 12.42 -8.90 -20.74
C GLY A 25 12.46 -7.39 -20.99
N CYS A 26 12.25 -6.57 -19.95
CA CYS A 26 12.33 -5.12 -20.07
C CYS A 26 13.76 -4.62 -19.84
N SER A 27 14.25 -3.80 -20.76
CA SER A 27 15.57 -3.16 -20.67
C SER A 27 15.48 -1.63 -20.50
N ASN A 28 14.26 -1.10 -20.34
CA ASN A 28 14.02 0.34 -20.33
C ASN A 28 13.53 0.86 -18.96
N ASP A 29 13.75 2.14 -18.73
CA ASP A 29 13.40 2.85 -17.51
C ASP A 29 11.89 2.98 -17.30
N ILE A 30 11.09 2.88 -18.34
CA ILE A 30 9.64 3.20 -18.29
C ILE A 30 8.93 2.18 -17.40
N GLU A 31 9.17 0.88 -17.63
CA GLU A 31 8.52 -0.17 -16.85
C GLU A 31 9.05 -0.20 -15.40
N LEU A 32 10.33 0.04 -15.19
CA LEU A 32 10.89 0.18 -13.85
C LEU A 32 10.25 1.35 -13.09
N ARG A 33 10.10 2.52 -13.74
CA ARG A 33 9.41 3.68 -13.15
C ARG A 33 7.95 3.38 -12.89
N ARG A 34 7.28 2.67 -13.78
CA ARG A 34 5.89 2.23 -13.59
C ARG A 34 5.76 1.30 -12.39
N PHE A 35 6.65 0.32 -12.27
CA PHE A 35 6.73 -0.58 -11.12
C PHE A 35 6.94 0.20 -9.81
N LEU A 36 7.91 1.09 -9.75
CA LEU A 36 8.17 1.93 -8.58
C LEU A 36 6.97 2.83 -8.24
N ASN A 37 6.34 3.42 -9.25
CA ASN A 37 5.15 4.26 -9.06
C ASN A 37 3.92 3.47 -8.58
N SER A 38 3.83 2.18 -8.87
CA SER A 38 2.76 1.33 -8.33
C SER A 38 2.94 0.99 -6.85
N ARG A 39 4.15 1.25 -6.29
CA ARG A 39 4.53 0.96 -4.91
C ARG A 39 4.27 2.09 -3.93
N ARG A 40 3.56 3.11 -4.33
CA ARG A 40 3.27 4.27 -3.50
C ARG A 40 1.77 4.48 -3.33
N ILE A 41 1.42 5.22 -2.28
CA ILE A 41 0.04 5.66 -2.09
C ILE A 41 -0.44 6.52 -3.27
N PRO A 42 -1.65 6.29 -3.80
CA PRO A 42 -2.23 7.13 -4.85
C PRO A 42 -2.40 8.58 -4.39
N LYS A 43 -2.15 9.53 -5.30
CA LYS A 43 -2.29 10.97 -4.99
C LYS A 43 -3.73 11.39 -4.64
N ASN A 44 -4.72 10.68 -5.17
CA ASN A 44 -6.14 10.91 -4.93
C ASN A 44 -6.70 10.07 -3.77
N ARG A 45 -5.84 9.42 -2.98
CA ARG A 45 -6.26 8.68 -1.79
C ARG A 45 -6.84 9.62 -0.76
N ALA A 46 -7.95 9.24 -0.16
CA ALA A 46 -8.50 9.98 0.98
C ALA A 46 -7.46 10.17 2.07
N TYR A 47 -7.37 11.38 2.58
CA TYR A 47 -6.45 11.80 3.66
C TYR A 47 -4.96 11.63 3.35
N VAL A 48 -4.56 11.52 2.08
CA VAL A 48 -3.17 11.23 1.67
C VAL A 48 -2.16 12.17 2.32
N GLU A 49 -2.42 13.48 2.36
CA GLU A 49 -1.51 14.45 2.96
C GLU A 49 -1.39 14.25 4.49
N ARG A 50 -2.47 13.85 5.15
CA ARG A 50 -2.45 13.54 6.60
C ARG A 50 -1.70 12.25 6.90
N ILE A 51 -1.81 11.24 6.03
CA ILE A 51 -1.07 9.97 6.14
C ILE A 51 0.42 10.21 5.95
N LEU A 52 0.82 11.10 5.05
CA LEU A 52 2.21 11.39 4.74
C LEU A 52 2.88 12.41 5.67
N ALA A 53 2.08 13.25 6.35
CA ALA A 53 2.57 14.31 7.22
C ALA A 53 3.55 13.83 8.32
N PRO A 54 3.34 12.71 9.02
CA PRO A 54 4.27 12.21 10.03
C PRO A 54 5.68 11.92 9.49
N PHE A 55 5.81 11.67 8.19
CA PHE A 55 7.08 11.41 7.52
C PHE A 55 7.69 12.65 6.86
N GLY A 56 7.02 13.79 6.91
CA GLY A 56 7.42 15.01 6.19
C GLY A 56 7.34 14.87 4.66
N LEU A 57 6.54 13.93 4.16
CA LEU A 57 6.43 13.59 2.75
C LEU A 57 5.20 14.23 2.10
N ARG A 58 5.23 14.33 0.76
CA ARG A 58 4.11 14.72 -0.09
C ARG A 58 3.72 13.58 -1.02
N ALA A 59 2.48 13.58 -1.50
CA ALA A 59 2.00 12.56 -2.44
C ALA A 59 2.76 12.53 -3.79
N SER A 60 3.55 13.55 -4.11
CA SER A 60 4.43 13.58 -5.29
C SER A 60 5.79 12.94 -5.05
N ASP A 61 6.20 12.73 -3.80
CA ASP A 61 7.52 12.22 -3.44
C ASP A 61 7.55 10.69 -3.47
N THR A 62 7.65 10.14 -4.68
CA THR A 62 7.72 8.67 -4.87
C THR A 62 8.94 8.07 -4.17
N LYS A 63 10.11 8.75 -4.24
CA LYS A 63 11.34 8.24 -3.63
C LYS A 63 11.21 8.18 -2.10
N GLY A 64 10.82 9.28 -1.48
CA GLY A 64 10.66 9.34 -0.02
C GLY A 64 9.65 8.31 0.50
N ILE A 65 8.54 8.10 -0.21
CA ILE A 65 7.56 7.07 0.14
C ILE A 65 8.18 5.66 0.06
N ILE A 66 8.93 5.35 -0.99
CA ILE A 66 9.60 4.06 -1.14
C ILE A 66 10.71 3.88 -0.08
N ASP A 67 11.47 4.91 0.23
CA ASP A 67 12.52 4.84 1.26
C ASP A 67 11.94 4.47 2.64
N VAL A 68 10.75 4.98 2.98
CA VAL A 68 10.05 4.67 4.24
C VAL A 68 9.44 3.27 4.21
N THR A 69 8.78 2.90 3.11
CA THR A 69 8.01 1.65 3.02
C THR A 69 8.82 0.48 2.49
N LYS A 70 10.04 0.72 2.02
CA LYS A 70 10.83 -0.23 1.21
C LYS A 70 10.05 -0.76 0.01
N GLY A 71 9.06 0.01 -0.47
CA GLY A 71 8.19 -0.40 -1.55
C GLY A 71 7.38 -1.68 -1.25
N MET A 72 7.19 -2.04 0.00
CA MET A 72 6.47 -3.24 0.40
C MET A 72 4.99 -3.18 0.04
N SER A 73 4.41 -4.35 -0.26
CA SER A 73 2.99 -4.52 -0.59
C SER A 73 2.50 -5.84 -0.02
N LEU A 74 1.18 -5.96 0.18
CA LEU A 74 0.53 -7.26 0.47
C LEU A 74 0.20 -8.06 -0.80
N ASN A 75 0.47 -7.51 -1.98
CA ASN A 75 0.19 -8.17 -3.25
C ASN A 75 1.32 -9.09 -3.73
N ASP A 76 2.54 -8.87 -3.21
CA ASP A 76 3.74 -9.60 -3.62
C ASP A 76 4.89 -9.46 -2.60
N PRO A 77 5.95 -10.28 -2.68
CA PRO A 77 7.07 -10.28 -1.75
C PRO A 77 8.23 -9.34 -2.17
N TYR A 78 8.04 -8.43 -3.10
CA TYR A 78 9.14 -7.56 -3.54
C TYR A 78 9.38 -6.40 -2.59
N CYS A 79 10.64 -6.04 -2.41
CA CYS A 79 11.07 -4.85 -1.70
C CYS A 79 12.09 -4.05 -2.53
N VAL A 80 12.21 -2.77 -2.19
CA VAL A 80 13.15 -1.84 -2.82
C VAL A 80 14.09 -1.31 -1.75
N VAL A 81 15.37 -1.61 -1.90
CA VAL A 81 16.40 -1.17 -0.96
C VAL A 81 17.51 -0.40 -1.69
N PRO A 82 18.20 0.54 -1.02
CA PRO A 82 19.40 1.16 -1.57
C PRO A 82 20.47 0.14 -1.89
N ALA A 83 21.28 0.42 -2.92
CA ALA A 83 22.40 -0.43 -3.26
C ALA A 83 23.39 -0.54 -2.08
N GLY A 84 23.73 -1.77 -1.71
CA GLY A 84 24.62 -2.06 -0.58
C GLY A 84 23.92 -2.26 0.77
N GLU A 85 22.62 -2.00 0.88
CA GLU A 85 21.84 -2.46 2.02
C GLU A 85 21.51 -3.95 1.90
N GLY A 86 21.52 -4.66 3.02
CA GLY A 86 21.17 -6.07 3.08
C GLY A 86 19.66 -6.31 2.89
N PRO A 87 19.24 -7.58 2.77
CA PRO A 87 17.84 -7.92 2.63
C PRO A 87 17.04 -7.48 3.87
N CYS A 88 16.00 -6.70 3.65
CA CYS A 88 15.15 -6.15 4.70
C CYS A 88 13.75 -6.79 4.76
N PHE A 89 13.46 -7.78 3.89
CA PHE A 89 12.12 -8.31 3.75
C PHE A 89 11.56 -8.85 5.06
N ALA A 90 12.33 -9.63 5.83
CA ALA A 90 11.87 -10.19 7.10
C ALA A 90 11.52 -9.09 8.13
N GLU A 91 12.25 -7.98 8.10
CA GLU A 91 12.09 -6.87 9.03
C GLU A 91 10.89 -5.98 8.68
N TYR A 92 10.66 -5.74 7.38
CA TYR A 92 9.69 -4.74 6.90
C TYR A 92 8.47 -5.33 6.19
N ASN A 93 8.38 -6.66 6.00
CA ASN A 93 7.27 -7.22 5.24
C ASN A 93 5.93 -7.00 5.94
N LEU A 94 4.88 -6.84 5.13
CA LEU A 94 3.52 -6.63 5.59
C LEU A 94 2.81 -7.96 5.98
N PHE A 95 3.44 -9.11 5.75
CA PHE A 95 2.85 -10.42 6.01
C PHE A 95 3.11 -10.94 7.42
N GLY A 96 4.25 -10.59 8.02
CA GLY A 96 4.68 -11.09 9.33
C GLY A 96 4.68 -10.03 10.44
N ASN A 97 4.57 -8.76 10.09
CA ASN A 97 4.75 -7.66 11.03
C ASN A 97 3.43 -6.97 11.39
N SER A 98 3.42 -6.28 12.54
CA SER A 98 2.32 -5.44 12.98
C SER A 98 2.24 -4.15 12.16
N PHE A 99 1.04 -3.61 11.99
CA PHE A 99 0.81 -2.34 11.33
C PHE A 99 0.84 -1.15 12.29
N ASP A 100 1.16 0.03 11.76
CA ASP A 100 1.12 1.28 12.52
C ASP A 100 -0.33 1.66 12.85
N THR A 101 -0.65 1.67 14.15
CA THR A 101 -2.02 1.92 14.63
C THR A 101 -2.43 3.38 14.49
N VAL A 102 -1.49 4.32 14.60
CA VAL A 102 -1.76 5.76 14.46
C VAL A 102 -2.10 6.07 13.01
N LEU A 103 -1.29 5.57 12.07
CA LEU A 103 -1.57 5.72 10.64
C LEU A 103 -2.87 5.05 10.23
N SER A 104 -3.21 3.90 10.84
CA SER A 104 -4.48 3.24 10.62
C SER A 104 -5.67 4.14 10.95
N VAL A 105 -5.64 4.82 12.10
CA VAL A 105 -6.68 5.78 12.48
C VAL A 105 -6.75 6.96 11.52
N ILE A 106 -5.60 7.54 11.16
CA ILE A 106 -5.55 8.66 10.20
C ILE A 106 -6.11 8.25 8.84
N ALA A 107 -5.70 7.08 8.34
CA ALA A 107 -6.08 6.60 7.01
C ALA A 107 -7.57 6.24 6.89
N TYR A 108 -8.18 5.85 7.99
CA TYR A 108 -9.59 5.46 8.04
C TYR A 108 -10.51 6.63 8.37
N THR A 109 -10.13 7.48 9.34
CA THR A 109 -10.99 8.55 9.85
C THR A 109 -10.59 9.96 9.43
N GLY A 110 -9.39 10.13 8.87
CA GLY A 110 -8.78 11.43 8.61
C GLY A 110 -8.40 12.21 9.88
N ARG A 111 -8.57 11.67 11.07
CA ARG A 111 -8.28 12.35 12.34
C ARG A 111 -6.87 12.02 12.80
N ILE A 112 -6.14 13.02 13.25
CA ILE A 112 -4.81 12.84 13.84
C ILE A 112 -5.01 12.64 15.35
N PRO A 113 -4.67 11.47 15.91
CA PRO A 113 -4.80 11.24 17.34
C PRO A 113 -3.87 12.17 18.13
N SER A 114 -4.39 12.78 19.20
CA SER A 114 -3.58 13.57 20.13
C SER A 114 -2.80 12.60 21.04
N ASN A 115 -1.51 12.80 21.20
CA ASN A 115 -0.66 12.08 22.17
C ASN A 115 -0.41 10.59 21.89
N GLN A 116 -0.54 10.11 20.66
CA GLN A 116 -0.15 8.75 20.31
C GLN A 116 1.11 8.76 19.43
N VAL A 117 2.02 7.85 19.75
CA VAL A 117 3.19 7.54 18.90
C VAL A 117 2.83 6.28 18.12
N GLY A 118 2.97 6.32 16.81
CA GLY A 118 2.78 5.17 15.95
C GLY A 118 3.78 4.06 16.29
N SER A 119 3.35 2.82 16.19
CA SER A 119 4.21 1.65 16.33
C SER A 119 3.84 0.62 15.27
N GLY A 120 4.83 0.09 14.60
CA GLY A 120 4.65 -0.87 13.52
C GLY A 120 5.00 -0.31 12.15
N ILE A 121 4.69 -1.07 11.12
CA ILE A 121 5.07 -0.77 9.74
C ILE A 121 3.96 0.04 9.06
N PRO A 122 4.31 1.05 8.25
CA PRO A 122 3.35 1.92 7.59
C PRO A 122 2.67 1.23 6.39
N SER A 123 1.80 0.27 6.65
CA SER A 123 1.03 -0.44 5.62
C SER A 123 0.14 0.49 4.79
N GLU A 124 -0.24 1.63 5.35
CA GLU A 124 -1.17 2.59 4.77
C GLU A 124 -0.64 3.29 3.52
N LEU A 125 0.67 3.23 3.30
CA LEU A 125 1.32 3.80 2.13
C LEU A 125 1.26 2.88 0.89
N SER A 126 0.77 1.64 1.03
CA SER A 126 0.73 0.65 -0.03
C SER A 126 -0.65 0.43 -0.70
N PRO A 127 -1.82 0.62 -0.04
CA PRO A 127 -3.10 0.29 -0.65
C PRO A 127 -3.46 1.20 -1.82
N SER A 128 -3.92 0.61 -2.92
CA SER A 128 -4.47 1.32 -4.07
C SER A 128 -5.91 1.81 -3.86
N GLY A 129 -6.37 2.71 -4.72
CA GLY A 129 -7.73 3.27 -4.70
C GLY A 129 -7.90 4.49 -3.80
N SER A 130 -8.97 5.26 -4.03
CA SER A 130 -9.19 6.60 -3.46
C SER A 130 -9.90 6.63 -2.11
N PHE A 131 -10.74 5.65 -1.80
CA PHE A 131 -11.54 5.65 -0.57
C PHE A 131 -10.72 5.49 0.71
N PRO A 132 -11.22 5.98 1.87
CA PRO A 132 -10.62 5.71 3.17
C PRO A 132 -10.54 4.22 3.42
N LYS A 133 -9.38 3.74 3.83
CA LYS A 133 -9.17 2.33 4.15
C LYS A 133 -7.94 2.14 5.01
N THR A 134 -7.92 1.05 5.75
CA THR A 134 -6.79 0.70 6.59
C THR A 134 -6.66 -0.81 6.72
N TRP A 135 -5.43 -1.29 6.87
CA TRP A 135 -5.15 -2.66 7.22
C TRP A 135 -5.15 -2.85 8.75
N ARG A 136 -5.74 -3.94 9.20
CA ARG A 136 -5.67 -4.39 10.60
C ARG A 136 -5.35 -5.88 10.66
N VAL A 137 -4.78 -6.30 11.77
CA VAL A 137 -4.66 -7.71 12.12
C VAL A 137 -5.77 -8.03 13.11
N VAL A 138 -6.66 -8.94 12.73
CA VAL A 138 -7.79 -9.41 13.54
C VAL A 138 -7.71 -10.94 13.55
N ASP A 139 -7.58 -11.54 14.71
CA ASP A 139 -7.43 -13.00 14.89
C ASP A 139 -6.36 -13.59 13.94
N ASP A 140 -5.18 -13.02 13.94
CA ASP A 140 -4.02 -13.35 13.09
C ASP A 140 -4.28 -13.23 11.57
N ARG A 141 -5.42 -12.68 11.17
CA ARG A 141 -5.73 -12.40 9.77
C ARG A 141 -5.57 -10.91 9.44
N ARG A 142 -5.07 -10.64 8.25
CA ARG A 142 -4.98 -9.28 7.71
C ARG A 142 -6.28 -8.93 7.03
N VAL A 143 -6.98 -7.96 7.62
CA VAL A 143 -8.29 -7.50 7.16
C VAL A 143 -8.17 -6.06 6.68
N LEU A 144 -8.69 -5.77 5.49
CA LEU A 144 -8.77 -4.43 4.95
C LEU A 144 -10.13 -3.82 5.33
N TYR A 145 -10.11 -2.84 6.22
CA TYR A 145 -11.26 -2.02 6.52
C TYR A 145 -11.40 -0.92 5.47
N LYS A 146 -12.59 -0.73 4.96
CA LYS A 146 -12.93 0.35 4.01
C LYS A 146 -14.06 1.19 4.58
N ALA A 147 -13.97 2.50 4.43
CA ALA A 147 -15.02 3.43 4.80
C ALA A 147 -15.58 4.14 3.56
N ALA A 148 -16.75 4.73 3.73
CA ALA A 148 -17.32 5.63 2.76
C ALA A 148 -16.51 6.92 2.65
N HIS A 149 -16.62 7.62 1.53
CA HIS A 149 -16.09 8.97 1.36
C HIS A 149 -17.02 9.99 2.02
N ASP A 150 -16.45 11.02 2.65
CA ASP A 150 -17.23 12.06 3.37
C ASP A 150 -18.20 12.82 2.46
N ASP A 151 -17.92 12.90 1.15
CA ASP A 151 -18.68 13.66 0.16
C ASP A 151 -19.81 12.83 -0.50
N GLY A 152 -19.98 11.56 -0.11
CA GLY A 152 -20.92 10.63 -0.72
C GLY A 152 -22.15 10.31 0.15
N LEU A 153 -23.01 9.43 -0.38
CA LEU A 153 -24.15 8.89 0.38
C LEU A 153 -23.72 7.85 1.43
N GLY A 154 -22.43 7.57 1.54
CA GLY A 154 -21.89 6.59 2.49
C GLY A 154 -22.22 5.13 2.15
N LEU A 155 -22.64 4.84 0.92
CA LEU A 155 -23.13 3.52 0.51
C LEU A 155 -22.08 2.61 -0.12
N GLU A 156 -20.84 3.09 -0.32
CA GLU A 156 -19.78 2.32 -0.96
C GLU A 156 -19.49 1.00 -0.24
N PRO A 157 -19.29 0.96 1.10
CA PRO A 157 -19.08 -0.30 1.81
C PRO A 157 -20.27 -1.24 1.71
N VAL A 158 -21.49 -0.71 1.75
CA VAL A 158 -22.72 -1.49 1.60
C VAL A 158 -22.80 -2.11 0.21
N SER A 159 -22.46 -1.34 -0.83
CA SER A 159 -22.45 -1.82 -2.22
C SER A 159 -21.43 -2.94 -2.42
N GLU A 160 -20.22 -2.82 -1.87
CA GLU A 160 -19.20 -3.87 -1.92
C GLU A 160 -19.65 -5.14 -1.18
N TYR A 161 -20.27 -4.98 -0.01
CA TYR A 161 -20.85 -6.09 0.74
C TYR A 161 -21.95 -6.80 -0.07
N LEU A 162 -22.91 -6.08 -0.60
CA LEU A 162 -23.99 -6.66 -1.40
C LEU A 162 -23.46 -7.37 -2.66
N ALA A 163 -22.48 -6.78 -3.34
CA ALA A 163 -21.84 -7.42 -4.49
C ALA A 163 -21.15 -8.74 -4.10
N SER A 164 -20.50 -8.80 -2.94
CA SER A 164 -19.92 -10.03 -2.39
C SER A 164 -20.99 -11.10 -2.13
N GLN A 165 -22.15 -10.72 -1.54
CA GLN A 165 -23.24 -11.66 -1.29
C GLN A 165 -23.86 -12.21 -2.59
N VAL A 166 -24.00 -11.35 -3.61
CA VAL A 166 -24.46 -11.78 -4.95
C VAL A 166 -23.46 -12.73 -5.58
N ALA A 167 -22.17 -12.43 -5.54
CA ALA A 167 -21.12 -13.30 -6.07
C ALA A 167 -21.12 -14.66 -5.36
N ALA A 168 -21.28 -14.68 -4.04
CA ALA A 168 -21.42 -15.92 -3.26
C ALA A 168 -22.63 -16.75 -3.71
N ALA A 169 -23.79 -16.11 -3.86
CA ALA A 169 -25.03 -16.78 -4.30
C ALA A 169 -24.91 -17.35 -5.74
N MET A 170 -24.09 -16.71 -6.56
CA MET A 170 -23.80 -17.16 -7.94
C MET A 170 -22.68 -18.24 -8.00
N GLY A 171 -22.05 -18.57 -6.90
CA GLY A 171 -20.90 -19.49 -6.86
C GLY A 171 -19.64 -18.95 -7.53
N LEU A 172 -19.50 -17.62 -7.63
CA LEU A 172 -18.33 -16.99 -8.26
C LEU A 172 -17.19 -16.81 -7.25
N PRO A 173 -15.92 -17.02 -7.64
CA PRO A 173 -14.79 -16.64 -6.81
C PRO A 173 -14.83 -15.14 -6.49
N HIS A 174 -14.76 -14.81 -5.21
CA HIS A 174 -14.82 -13.43 -4.74
C HIS A 174 -14.08 -13.27 -3.41
N VAL A 175 -13.81 -12.02 -3.03
CA VAL A 175 -13.36 -11.68 -1.69
C VAL A 175 -14.61 -11.55 -0.80
N ALA A 176 -14.60 -12.23 0.35
CA ALA A 176 -15.66 -12.10 1.34
C ALA A 176 -15.62 -10.71 1.99
N TYR A 177 -16.79 -10.11 2.15
CA TYR A 177 -16.98 -8.84 2.84
C TYR A 177 -17.95 -9.03 3.99
N ASP A 178 -17.66 -8.35 5.11
CA ASP A 178 -18.56 -8.19 6.23
C ASP A 178 -18.76 -6.70 6.51
N LEU A 179 -19.91 -6.36 7.13
CA LEU A 179 -20.15 -5.01 7.63
C LEU A 179 -19.78 -4.96 9.11
N ASP A 180 -18.98 -3.97 9.47
CA ASP A 180 -18.52 -3.75 10.84
C ASP A 180 -18.60 -2.26 11.19
N VAL A 181 -18.50 -1.94 12.48
CA VAL A 181 -18.44 -0.59 13.02
C VAL A 181 -17.03 -0.35 13.56
N TRP A 182 -16.42 0.76 13.12
CA TRP A 182 -15.08 1.17 13.58
C TRP A 182 -15.10 1.79 14.98
#